data_896329fff3e4b25d245c6217847241a4
#
_entry.id   896329fff3e4b25d245c6217847241a4
#
_cell.length_a   1.000
_cell.length_b   1.000
_cell.length_c   1.000
_cell.angle_alpha   90.00
_cell.angle_beta   90.00
_cell.angle_gamma   90.00
#
_symmetry.space_group_name_H-M   'P 1'
#
loop_
_entity.id
_entity.type
_entity.pdbx_description
1 polymer ?
#
loop_
_entity_poly.entity_id
_entity_poly.type
_entity_poly.pdbx_seq_one_letter_code
_entity_poly.pdbx_strand_id
1 'polypeptide(L)'
;LKRILIWVMALLFLAAGVIHYLLFWPVKWEGAKGVVEVKQGEGAQVVAAHLKEAGIIRSASAFRWLARFTKADKKIKVGLYSFSSGTSLSEALKFMASPKAGVIVLTAPEGATIKKIAGLARNSLGVDSIAFVTLCQNRAFVHSLGVFASSLEGYLFPSSYEFYWGVPAREVIEKMYVGFKNAWSEIIDSAINPDTLNVAKILTMASLVETETGIDSERVLVSQVFHRRLKIGYPLQCDPTVIYALGETKRALGHDDLKFRSPYNTYLNYGLPPGPICNPGKAALKAALNPASTKYLYFVANGDGGHIFSETLDQHNREIYRLKKENQQ
;
A
#
# COMPACT_ATOMS: atom_id res chain seq x y z
N LEU A 1 -9.73 13.04 69.49
CA LEU A 1 -10.45 12.57 68.28
C LEU A 1 -10.44 13.64 67.19
N LYS A 2 -10.89 14.90 67.42
CA LYS A 2 -10.94 15.98 66.41
C LYS A 2 -9.58 16.26 65.75
N ARG A 3 -8.47 16.33 66.50
CA ARG A 3 -7.11 16.54 65.97
C ARG A 3 -6.66 15.40 65.08
N ILE A 4 -6.94 14.15 65.45
CA ILE A 4 -6.62 12.96 64.62
C ILE A 4 -7.41 13.01 63.31
N LEU A 5 -8.69 13.36 63.33
CA LEU A 5 -9.53 13.52 62.17
C LEU A 5 -8.99 14.59 61.22
N ILE A 6 -8.52 15.74 61.72
CA ILE A 6 -7.92 16.81 60.91
C ILE A 6 -6.65 16.30 60.19
N TRP A 7 -5.77 15.58 60.92
CA TRP A 7 -4.53 15.02 60.32
C TRP A 7 -4.84 13.97 59.26
N VAL A 8 -5.83 13.11 59.50
CA VAL A 8 -6.29 12.12 58.51
C VAL A 8 -6.85 12.79 57.25
N MET A 9 -7.68 13.83 57.42
CA MET A 9 -8.21 14.62 56.31
C MET A 9 -7.10 15.34 55.51
N ALA A 10 -6.14 15.94 56.23
CA ALA A 10 -5.00 16.59 55.56
C ALA A 10 -4.15 15.59 54.77
N LEU A 11 -3.91 14.39 55.32
CA LEU A 11 -3.18 13.33 54.67
C LEU A 11 -3.90 12.80 53.39
N LEU A 12 -5.25 12.65 53.49
CA LEU A 12 -6.06 12.25 52.34
C LEU A 12 -6.05 13.33 51.26
N PHE A 13 -6.11 14.61 51.64
CA PHE A 13 -6.07 15.72 50.68
C PHE A 13 -4.71 15.81 50.00
N LEU A 14 -3.62 15.59 50.73
CA LEU A 14 -2.26 15.51 50.17
C LEU A 14 -2.13 14.32 49.22
N ALA A 15 -2.62 13.14 49.62
CA ALA A 15 -2.58 11.93 48.79
C ALA A 15 -3.40 12.14 47.48
N ALA A 16 -4.59 12.75 47.60
CA ALA A 16 -5.41 13.10 46.42
C ALA A 16 -4.68 14.10 45.49
N GLY A 17 -4.00 15.11 46.05
CA GLY A 17 -3.18 16.05 45.29
C GLY A 17 -2.01 15.38 44.55
N VAL A 18 -1.31 14.47 45.20
CA VAL A 18 -0.23 13.68 44.56
C VAL A 18 -0.76 12.79 43.46
N ILE A 19 -1.88 12.10 43.69
CA ILE A 19 -2.52 11.26 42.67
C ILE A 19 -2.94 12.13 41.47
N HIS A 20 -3.61 13.25 41.73
CA HIS A 20 -4.01 14.19 40.66
C HIS A 20 -2.80 14.67 39.85
N TYR A 21 -1.70 15.06 40.52
CA TYR A 21 -0.47 15.48 39.87
C TYR A 21 0.12 14.38 38.99
N LEU A 22 0.20 13.15 39.50
CA LEU A 22 0.75 12.02 38.73
C LEU A 22 -0.08 11.64 37.52
N LEU A 23 -1.40 11.72 37.59
CA LEU A 23 -2.31 11.25 36.55
C LEU A 23 -2.61 12.32 35.49
N PHE A 24 -2.78 13.57 35.91
CA PHE A 24 -3.34 14.62 35.06
C PHE A 24 -2.37 15.74 34.73
N TRP A 25 -1.27 15.91 35.50
CA TRP A 25 -0.32 16.95 35.19
C TRP A 25 0.58 16.56 34.04
N PRO A 26 0.61 17.34 32.93
CA PRO A 26 1.33 16.98 31.72
C PRO A 26 2.84 16.92 31.91
N VAL A 27 3.51 16.07 31.15
CA VAL A 27 4.98 16.02 31.08
C VAL A 27 5.41 16.78 29.80
N LYS A 28 6.24 17.80 29.99
CA LYS A 28 6.81 18.56 28.88
C LYS A 28 8.23 18.07 28.61
N TRP A 29 8.58 17.91 27.34
CA TRP A 29 9.94 17.61 26.91
C TRP A 29 10.26 18.37 25.62
N GLU A 30 11.53 18.58 25.35
CA GLU A 30 12.05 19.20 24.14
C GLU A 30 12.64 18.12 23.20
N GLY A 31 12.48 18.29 21.87
CA GLY A 31 13.01 17.39 20.85
C GLY A 31 12.13 16.19 20.51
N ALA A 32 12.67 15.25 19.74
CA ALA A 32 11.96 14.11 19.11
C ALA A 32 11.65 12.94 20.08
N LYS A 33 11.50 13.21 21.38
CA LYS A 33 11.07 12.23 22.37
C LYS A 33 9.54 12.07 22.27
N GLY A 34 9.03 10.89 22.55
CA GLY A 34 7.59 10.65 22.60
C GLY A 34 7.12 9.48 21.77
N VAL A 35 8.06 8.65 21.30
CA VAL A 35 7.72 7.42 20.57
C VAL A 35 7.97 6.22 21.44
N VAL A 36 6.99 5.33 21.57
CA VAL A 36 7.07 4.06 22.30
C VAL A 36 6.53 2.94 21.45
N GLU A 37 7.31 1.89 21.30
CA GLU A 37 6.89 0.65 20.65
C GLU A 37 6.32 -0.29 21.72
N VAL A 38 5.16 -0.88 21.42
CA VAL A 38 4.55 -1.97 22.19
C VAL A 38 4.57 -3.21 21.33
N LYS A 39 5.30 -4.24 21.76
CA LYS A 39 5.46 -5.51 21.04
C LYS A 39 4.40 -6.53 21.44
N GLN A 40 4.25 -7.54 20.59
CA GLN A 40 3.33 -8.63 20.87
C GLN A 40 3.72 -9.38 22.16
N GLY A 41 2.74 -9.57 23.05
CA GLY A 41 2.96 -10.22 24.34
C GLY A 41 3.40 -9.31 25.49
N GLU A 42 3.67 -8.03 25.22
CA GLU A 42 4.01 -7.07 26.28
C GLU A 42 2.79 -6.68 27.11
N GLY A 43 2.87 -6.95 28.42
CA GLY A 43 1.83 -6.51 29.35
C GLY A 43 1.99 -5.05 29.80
N ALA A 44 0.96 -4.50 30.44
CA ALA A 44 0.93 -3.12 30.93
C ALA A 44 2.11 -2.76 31.82
N GLN A 45 2.80 -3.72 32.44
CA GLN A 45 3.99 -3.48 33.25
C GLN A 45 5.20 -3.05 32.39
N VAL A 46 5.44 -3.75 31.28
CA VAL A 46 6.53 -3.47 30.34
C VAL A 46 6.25 -2.16 29.62
N VAL A 47 5.02 -1.97 29.16
CA VAL A 47 4.56 -0.73 28.52
C VAL A 47 4.76 0.48 29.45
N ALA A 48 4.42 0.36 30.73
CA ALA A 48 4.61 1.42 31.72
C ALA A 48 6.10 1.78 31.92
N ALA A 49 6.99 0.78 31.85
CA ALA A 49 8.45 1.01 31.92
C ALA A 49 8.93 1.78 30.70
N HIS A 50 8.56 1.35 29.48
CA HIS A 50 8.91 2.03 28.22
C HIS A 50 8.43 3.49 28.20
N LEU A 51 7.18 3.75 28.63
CA LEU A 51 6.64 5.12 28.71
C LEU A 51 7.42 5.99 29.70
N LYS A 52 7.87 5.43 30.82
CA LYS A 52 8.68 6.15 31.81
C LYS A 52 10.09 6.41 31.28
N GLU A 53 10.74 5.42 30.68
CA GLU A 53 12.07 5.55 30.07
C GLU A 53 12.08 6.58 28.94
N ALA A 54 11.02 6.59 28.12
CA ALA A 54 10.81 7.60 27.07
C ALA A 54 10.46 8.99 27.64
N GLY A 55 10.26 9.12 28.96
CA GLY A 55 9.94 10.39 29.61
C GLY A 55 8.52 10.90 29.35
N ILE A 56 7.63 10.05 28.88
CA ILE A 56 6.22 10.40 28.58
C ILE A 56 5.39 10.47 29.86
N ILE A 57 5.69 9.61 30.82
CA ILE A 57 5.02 9.58 32.12
C ILE A 57 6.02 9.67 33.27
N ARG A 58 5.62 10.21 34.42
CA ARG A 58 6.45 10.33 35.62
C ARG A 58 6.56 9.02 36.41
N SER A 59 5.48 8.23 36.43
CA SER A 59 5.37 7.06 37.29
C SER A 59 4.78 5.85 36.53
N ALA A 60 5.60 4.81 36.37
CA ALA A 60 5.17 3.52 35.85
C ALA A 60 4.16 2.83 36.78
N SER A 61 4.29 3.00 38.10
CA SER A 61 3.36 2.43 39.07
C SER A 61 1.96 3.07 38.97
N ALA A 62 1.92 4.41 38.82
CA ALA A 62 0.65 5.13 38.62
C ALA A 62 -0.06 4.70 37.32
N PHE A 63 0.71 4.52 36.24
CA PHE A 63 0.17 4.02 34.96
C PHE A 63 -0.46 2.62 35.12
N ARG A 64 0.26 1.69 35.73
CA ARG A 64 -0.23 0.32 35.96
C ARG A 64 -1.49 0.31 36.81
N TRP A 65 -1.51 1.11 37.86
CA TRP A 65 -2.67 1.22 38.75
C TRP A 65 -3.88 1.77 37.99
N LEU A 66 -3.72 2.86 37.23
CA LEU A 66 -4.80 3.43 36.42
C LEU A 66 -5.26 2.47 35.34
N ALA A 67 -4.33 1.82 34.61
CA ALA A 67 -4.63 0.86 33.58
C ALA A 67 -5.48 -0.31 34.11
N ARG A 68 -5.11 -0.84 35.28
CA ARG A 68 -5.84 -1.93 35.94
C ARG A 68 -7.23 -1.48 36.44
N PHE A 69 -7.28 -0.30 37.07
CA PHE A 69 -8.52 0.26 37.60
C PHE A 69 -9.56 0.51 36.50
N THR A 70 -9.12 1.05 35.37
CA THR A 70 -9.97 1.34 34.20
C THR A 70 -10.17 0.15 33.28
N LYS A 71 -9.54 -1.02 33.57
CA LYS A 71 -9.50 -2.18 32.70
C LYS A 71 -8.92 -1.88 31.30
N ALA A 72 -8.09 -0.85 31.20
CA ALA A 72 -7.44 -0.43 29.96
C ALA A 72 -6.22 -1.31 29.64
N ASP A 73 -5.63 -2.00 30.64
CA ASP A 73 -4.53 -2.94 30.51
C ASP A 73 -4.78 -4.03 29.43
N LYS A 74 -6.04 -4.46 29.30
CA LYS A 74 -6.47 -5.45 28.27
C LYS A 74 -6.76 -4.84 26.90
N LYS A 75 -6.74 -3.52 26.80
CA LYS A 75 -7.09 -2.79 25.56
C LYS A 75 -5.88 -2.16 24.88
N ILE A 76 -4.72 -2.12 25.55
CA ILE A 76 -3.47 -1.64 24.96
C ILE A 76 -3.09 -2.60 23.84
N LYS A 77 -2.90 -2.06 22.64
CA LYS A 77 -2.59 -2.85 21.45
C LYS A 77 -1.10 -2.78 21.13
N VAL A 78 -0.65 -3.76 20.35
CA VAL A 78 0.67 -3.75 19.70
C VAL A 78 0.74 -2.56 18.74
N GLY A 79 1.89 -1.90 18.66
CA GLY A 79 2.08 -0.81 17.72
C GLY A 79 3.08 0.24 18.16
N LEU A 80 3.35 1.18 17.28
CA LEU A 80 4.18 2.35 17.52
C LEU A 80 3.29 3.52 17.92
N TYR A 81 3.52 4.03 19.14
CA TYR A 81 2.76 5.13 19.71
C TYR A 81 3.58 6.40 19.72
N SER A 82 3.07 7.46 19.10
CA SER A 82 3.69 8.77 19.14
C SER A 82 2.87 9.71 20.03
N PHE A 83 3.55 10.34 20.97
CA PHE A 83 2.95 11.27 21.93
C PHE A 83 3.48 12.67 21.72
N SER A 84 2.61 13.66 21.86
CA SER A 84 2.99 15.07 21.84
C SER A 84 3.53 15.50 23.21
N SER A 85 4.50 16.42 23.23
CA SER A 85 4.95 17.06 24.47
C SER A 85 3.76 17.73 25.16
N GLY A 86 3.63 17.53 26.46
CA GLY A 86 2.47 18.00 27.22
C GLY A 86 1.38 16.93 27.39
N THR A 87 1.61 15.69 26.98
CA THR A 87 0.67 14.59 27.26
C THR A 87 0.72 14.19 28.73
N SER A 88 -0.45 14.06 29.37
CA SER A 88 -0.60 13.52 30.72
C SER A 88 -0.65 11.99 30.70
N LEU A 89 -0.41 11.36 31.86
CA LEU A 89 -0.49 9.90 31.99
C LEU A 89 -1.89 9.36 31.62
N SER A 90 -2.96 10.04 32.05
CA SER A 90 -4.32 9.63 31.75
C SER A 90 -4.65 9.74 30.27
N GLU A 91 -4.16 10.78 29.58
CA GLU A 91 -4.32 10.94 28.13
C GLU A 91 -3.53 9.87 27.37
N ALA A 92 -2.27 9.59 27.78
CA ALA A 92 -1.48 8.53 27.19
C ALA A 92 -2.17 7.17 27.28
N LEU A 93 -2.70 6.81 28.46
CA LEU A 93 -3.43 5.56 28.64
C LEU A 93 -4.72 5.52 27.80
N LYS A 94 -5.49 6.60 27.80
CA LYS A 94 -6.75 6.72 27.02
C LYS A 94 -6.46 6.58 25.52
N PHE A 95 -5.38 7.21 25.04
CA PHE A 95 -4.94 7.08 23.65
C PHE A 95 -4.56 5.65 23.32
N MET A 96 -3.69 5.01 24.12
CA MET A 96 -3.24 3.62 23.90
C MET A 96 -4.35 2.58 23.98
N ALA A 97 -5.40 2.84 24.77
CA ALA A 97 -6.56 1.97 24.89
C ALA A 97 -7.67 2.25 23.87
N SER A 98 -7.49 3.25 23.00
CA SER A 98 -8.49 3.61 21.99
C SER A 98 -8.56 2.56 20.87
N PRO A 99 -9.70 2.40 20.17
CA PRO A 99 -9.85 1.43 19.09
C PRO A 99 -8.87 1.65 17.92
N LYS A 100 -8.46 2.90 17.68
CA LYS A 100 -7.56 3.30 16.60
C LYS A 100 -6.10 3.50 17.05
N ALA A 101 -5.79 3.19 18.29
CA ALA A 101 -4.44 3.36 18.83
C ALA A 101 -3.43 2.43 18.13
N GLY A 102 -2.30 2.98 17.76
CA GLY A 102 -1.22 2.23 17.09
C GLY A 102 -1.54 1.79 15.65
N VAL A 103 -2.70 2.18 15.10
CA VAL A 103 -3.03 1.87 13.70
C VAL A 103 -2.24 2.78 12.78
N ILE A 104 -1.58 2.18 11.81
CA ILE A 104 -0.83 2.83 10.74
C ILE A 104 -1.51 2.47 9.42
N VAL A 105 -1.73 3.46 8.58
CA VAL A 105 -2.32 3.24 7.26
C VAL A 105 -1.20 3.08 6.23
N LEU A 106 -1.14 1.92 5.59
CA LEU A 106 -0.33 1.67 4.41
C LEU A 106 -1.18 1.95 3.17
N THR A 107 -0.82 2.96 2.39
CA THR A 107 -1.46 3.24 1.10
C THR A 107 -0.59 2.71 -0.03
N ALA A 108 -1.10 1.71 -0.75
CA ALA A 108 -0.50 1.17 -1.96
C ALA A 108 -1.17 1.84 -3.17
N PRO A 109 -0.46 2.66 -3.96
CA PRO A 109 -1.05 3.32 -5.13
C PRO A 109 -1.25 2.33 -6.27
N GLU A 110 -2.19 2.64 -7.18
CA GLU A 110 -2.36 1.94 -8.44
C GLU A 110 -1.07 1.97 -9.26
N GLY A 111 -0.79 0.93 -10.01
CA GLY A 111 0.44 0.79 -10.77
C GLY A 111 1.70 0.52 -9.92
N ALA A 112 1.58 0.30 -8.61
CA ALA A 112 2.73 -0.04 -7.78
C ALA A 112 3.17 -1.49 -8.02
N THR A 113 4.48 -1.72 -8.19
CA THR A 113 5.07 -3.06 -8.21
C THR A 113 5.18 -3.64 -6.81
N ILE A 114 5.33 -4.97 -6.68
CA ILE A 114 5.67 -5.63 -5.40
C ILE A 114 6.85 -4.93 -4.72
N LYS A 115 7.89 -4.58 -5.47
CA LYS A 115 9.10 -3.92 -4.96
C LYS A 115 8.78 -2.55 -4.34
N LYS A 116 7.92 -1.76 -5.01
CA LYS A 116 7.46 -0.46 -4.51
C LYS A 116 6.61 -0.61 -3.26
N ILE A 117 5.69 -1.57 -3.25
CA ILE A 117 4.85 -1.86 -2.07
C ILE A 117 5.70 -2.31 -0.88
N ALA A 118 6.70 -3.18 -1.10
CA ALA A 118 7.65 -3.61 -0.07
C ALA A 118 8.41 -2.43 0.54
N GLY A 119 8.84 -1.47 -0.29
CA GLY A 119 9.46 -0.22 0.17
C GLY A 119 8.53 0.64 1.03
N LEU A 120 7.27 0.80 0.60
CA LEU A 120 6.25 1.51 1.37
C LEU A 120 5.96 0.83 2.71
N ALA A 121 5.81 -0.51 2.72
CA ALA A 121 5.59 -1.30 3.92
C ALA A 121 6.78 -1.22 4.89
N ARG A 122 8.03 -1.23 4.38
CA ARG A 122 9.22 -1.00 5.19
C ARG A 122 9.18 0.35 5.89
N ASN A 123 8.91 1.42 5.15
CA ASN A 123 8.94 2.78 5.66
C ASN A 123 7.80 3.06 6.66
N SER A 124 6.61 2.54 6.39
CA SER A 124 5.42 2.81 7.19
C SER A 124 5.22 1.84 8.35
N LEU A 125 5.59 0.57 8.17
CA LEU A 125 5.24 -0.52 9.09
C LEU A 125 6.46 -1.22 9.70
N GLY A 126 7.70 -0.89 9.27
CA GLY A 126 8.91 -1.58 9.69
C GLY A 126 9.06 -3.00 9.11
N VAL A 127 8.30 -3.35 8.08
CA VAL A 127 8.35 -4.67 7.44
C VAL A 127 9.69 -4.84 6.70
N ASP A 128 10.31 -6.00 6.82
CA ASP A 128 11.48 -6.34 6.02
C ASP A 128 11.09 -6.45 4.54
N SER A 129 11.58 -5.52 3.73
CA SER A 129 11.28 -5.44 2.29
C SER A 129 11.83 -6.62 1.50
N ILE A 130 12.96 -7.22 1.92
CA ILE A 130 13.54 -8.39 1.27
C ILE A 130 12.66 -9.61 1.55
N ALA A 131 12.29 -9.82 2.81
CA ALA A 131 11.37 -10.89 3.19
C ALA A 131 10.02 -10.76 2.47
N PHE A 132 9.49 -9.53 2.34
CA PHE A 132 8.25 -9.26 1.61
C PHE A 132 8.35 -9.70 0.14
N VAL A 133 9.37 -9.22 -0.59
CA VAL A 133 9.56 -9.56 -2.01
C VAL A 133 9.79 -11.06 -2.18
N THR A 134 10.64 -11.66 -1.34
CA THR A 134 10.93 -13.10 -1.39
C THR A 134 9.66 -13.93 -1.18
N LEU A 135 8.82 -13.54 -0.24
CA LEU A 135 7.56 -14.24 0.03
C LEU A 135 6.58 -14.11 -1.15
N CYS A 136 6.48 -12.93 -1.79
CA CYS A 136 5.67 -12.74 -3.00
C CYS A 136 6.14 -13.59 -4.20
N GLN A 137 7.40 -14.03 -4.21
CA GLN A 137 7.98 -14.87 -5.26
C GLN A 137 8.10 -16.36 -4.84
N ASN A 138 7.75 -16.69 -3.60
CA ASN A 138 7.79 -18.05 -3.12
C ASN A 138 6.61 -18.85 -3.65
N ARG A 139 6.86 -19.78 -4.56
CA ARG A 139 5.82 -20.59 -5.24
C ARG A 139 4.90 -21.30 -4.27
N ALA A 140 5.44 -21.88 -3.18
CA ALA A 140 4.61 -22.60 -2.20
C ALA A 140 3.63 -21.65 -1.50
N PHE A 141 4.08 -20.46 -1.13
CA PHE A 141 3.23 -19.44 -0.55
C PHE A 141 2.20 -18.91 -1.55
N VAL A 142 2.62 -18.57 -2.77
CA VAL A 142 1.73 -18.11 -3.85
C VAL A 142 0.62 -19.13 -4.12
N HIS A 143 0.98 -20.41 -4.24
CA HIS A 143 0.02 -21.49 -4.44
C HIS A 143 -0.90 -21.70 -3.22
N SER A 144 -0.41 -21.49 -1.99
CA SER A 144 -1.25 -21.59 -0.78
C SER A 144 -2.37 -20.56 -0.73
N LEU A 145 -2.22 -19.45 -1.48
CA LEU A 145 -3.26 -18.43 -1.67
C LEU A 145 -4.24 -18.78 -2.80
N GLY A 146 -4.04 -19.90 -3.51
CA GLY A 146 -4.84 -20.28 -4.69
C GLY A 146 -4.40 -19.59 -5.98
N VAL A 147 -3.22 -18.97 -6.02
CA VAL A 147 -2.67 -18.29 -7.20
C VAL A 147 -1.70 -19.22 -7.93
N PHE A 148 -2.01 -19.55 -9.18
CA PHE A 148 -1.17 -20.41 -10.03
C PHE A 148 -0.29 -19.55 -10.96
N ALA A 149 0.56 -18.72 -10.34
CA ALA A 149 1.51 -17.85 -11.02
C ALA A 149 2.92 -17.97 -10.39
N SER A 150 3.92 -17.40 -11.04
CA SER A 150 5.31 -17.38 -10.52
C SER A 150 5.52 -16.37 -9.38
N SER A 151 4.63 -15.38 -9.26
CA SER A 151 4.68 -14.36 -8.21
C SER A 151 3.29 -13.76 -7.97
N LEU A 152 3.18 -12.94 -6.91
CA LEU A 152 1.98 -12.17 -6.60
C LEU A 152 1.93 -10.79 -7.30
N GLU A 153 2.79 -10.53 -8.30
CA GLU A 153 2.69 -9.30 -9.09
C GLU A 153 1.33 -9.25 -9.79
N GLY A 154 0.61 -8.14 -9.61
CA GLY A 154 -0.76 -7.96 -10.08
C GLY A 154 -1.85 -8.43 -9.11
N TYR A 155 -1.51 -9.17 -8.05
CA TYR A 155 -2.46 -9.73 -7.09
C TYR A 155 -2.52 -8.99 -5.75
N LEU A 156 -1.73 -7.92 -5.56
CA LEU A 156 -1.74 -7.08 -4.36
C LEU A 156 -2.56 -5.82 -4.63
N PHE A 157 -3.85 -5.84 -4.32
CA PHE A 157 -4.76 -4.77 -4.73
C PHE A 157 -4.37 -3.41 -4.16
N PRO A 158 -4.28 -2.35 -5.01
CA PRO A 158 -3.99 -1.00 -4.55
C PRO A 158 -5.15 -0.43 -3.74
N SER A 159 -4.86 -0.04 -2.49
CA SER A 159 -5.82 0.54 -1.55
C SER A 159 -5.08 1.06 -0.32
N SER A 160 -5.84 1.61 0.63
CA SER A 160 -5.37 1.95 1.97
C SER A 160 -5.74 0.85 2.96
N TYR A 161 -4.73 0.34 3.67
CA TYR A 161 -4.86 -0.78 4.61
C TYR A 161 -4.39 -0.37 6.00
N GLU A 162 -5.17 -0.71 7.02
CA GLU A 162 -4.83 -0.48 8.42
C GLU A 162 -3.99 -1.64 8.97
N PHE A 163 -2.84 -1.33 9.56
CA PHE A 163 -1.93 -2.27 10.20
C PHE A 163 -1.39 -1.72 11.51
N TYR A 164 -0.61 -2.51 12.20
CA TYR A 164 0.21 -2.10 13.33
C TYR A 164 1.69 -2.15 12.97
N TRP A 165 2.52 -1.38 13.65
CA TRP A 165 3.97 -1.43 13.47
C TRP A 165 4.52 -2.82 13.77
N GLY A 166 5.47 -3.27 12.96
CA GLY A 166 6.08 -4.59 13.13
C GLY A 166 5.22 -5.77 12.67
N VAL A 167 4.12 -5.50 11.94
CA VAL A 167 3.30 -6.56 11.34
C VAL A 167 4.14 -7.46 10.42
N PRO A 168 3.99 -8.80 10.47
CA PRO A 168 4.70 -9.69 9.56
C PRO A 168 4.38 -9.43 8.09
N ALA A 169 5.39 -9.53 7.20
CA ALA A 169 5.20 -9.36 5.75
C ALA A 169 4.07 -10.23 5.19
N ARG A 170 3.94 -11.48 5.68
CA ARG A 170 2.86 -12.41 5.30
C ARG A 170 1.48 -11.79 5.50
N GLU A 171 1.24 -11.20 6.64
CA GLU A 171 -0.07 -10.64 7.01
C GLU A 171 -0.44 -9.43 6.13
N VAL A 172 0.55 -8.61 5.79
CA VAL A 172 0.36 -7.50 4.84
C VAL A 172 -0.03 -8.04 3.47
N ILE A 173 0.71 -9.03 2.95
CA ILE A 173 0.46 -9.64 1.65
C ILE A 173 -0.91 -10.31 1.60
N GLU A 174 -1.26 -11.11 2.61
CA GLU A 174 -2.55 -11.80 2.70
C GLU A 174 -3.71 -10.80 2.71
N LYS A 175 -3.61 -9.70 3.46
CA LYS A 175 -4.64 -8.66 3.52
C LYS A 175 -4.81 -7.94 2.18
N MET A 176 -3.71 -7.65 1.48
CA MET A 176 -3.75 -7.04 0.15
C MET A 176 -4.32 -8.00 -0.89
N TYR A 177 -4.01 -9.29 -0.80
CA TYR A 177 -4.59 -10.33 -1.64
C TYR A 177 -6.10 -10.52 -1.38
N VAL A 178 -6.55 -10.45 -0.14
CA VAL A 178 -8.00 -10.41 0.17
C VAL A 178 -8.65 -9.20 -0.46
N GLY A 179 -7.99 -8.04 -0.43
CA GLY A 179 -8.43 -6.84 -1.17
C GLY A 179 -8.61 -7.10 -2.66
N PHE A 180 -7.68 -7.83 -3.28
CA PHE A 180 -7.79 -8.24 -4.69
C PHE A 180 -9.01 -9.15 -4.92
N LYS A 181 -9.21 -10.18 -4.09
CA LYS A 181 -10.37 -11.08 -4.24
C LYS A 181 -11.69 -10.34 -4.15
N ASN A 182 -11.80 -9.40 -3.22
CA ASN A 182 -13.01 -8.59 -3.05
C ASN A 182 -13.25 -7.70 -4.28
N ALA A 183 -12.22 -6.96 -4.73
CA ALA A 183 -12.33 -6.11 -5.92
C ALA A 183 -12.63 -6.94 -7.18
N TRP A 184 -12.02 -8.11 -7.31
CA TRP A 184 -12.26 -9.03 -8.42
C TRP A 184 -13.71 -9.51 -8.43
N SER A 185 -14.24 -9.95 -7.29
CA SER A 185 -15.64 -10.40 -7.19
C SER A 185 -16.66 -9.31 -7.51
N GLU A 186 -16.32 -8.03 -7.23
CA GLU A 186 -17.18 -6.90 -7.59
C GLU A 186 -17.13 -6.52 -9.07
N ILE A 187 -16.03 -6.86 -9.77
CA ILE A 187 -15.83 -6.54 -11.19
C ILE A 187 -16.47 -7.60 -12.08
N ILE A 188 -16.40 -8.87 -11.67
CA ILE A 188 -16.99 -9.96 -12.43
C ILE A 188 -18.50 -9.89 -12.26
N ASP A 189 -19.18 -9.58 -13.38
CA ASP A 189 -20.63 -9.67 -13.44
C ASP A 189 -21.08 -11.14 -13.26
N SER A 190 -22.18 -11.36 -12.55
CA SER A 190 -22.78 -12.67 -12.35
C SER A 190 -23.15 -13.42 -13.66
N ALA A 191 -23.15 -12.71 -14.78
CA ALA A 191 -23.36 -13.27 -16.11
C ALA A 191 -22.11 -13.92 -16.74
N ILE A 192 -20.91 -13.63 -16.20
CA ILE A 192 -19.65 -14.21 -16.68
C ILE A 192 -19.32 -15.41 -15.80
N ASN A 193 -19.17 -16.59 -16.42
CA ASN A 193 -18.69 -17.76 -15.67
C ASN A 193 -17.21 -17.54 -15.27
N PRO A 194 -16.91 -17.35 -13.96
CA PRO A 194 -15.55 -17.09 -13.48
C PRO A 194 -14.53 -18.16 -13.87
N ASP A 195 -14.98 -19.42 -13.99
CA ASP A 195 -14.12 -20.58 -14.30
C ASP A 195 -13.59 -20.56 -15.73
N THR A 196 -14.20 -19.77 -16.62
CA THR A 196 -13.73 -19.60 -18.01
C THR A 196 -12.70 -18.47 -18.17
N LEU A 197 -12.50 -17.65 -17.14
CA LEU A 197 -11.64 -16.50 -17.19
C LEU A 197 -10.18 -16.88 -16.82
N ASN A 198 -9.25 -16.54 -17.72
CA ASN A 198 -7.84 -16.62 -17.37
C ASN A 198 -7.42 -15.36 -16.60
N VAL A 199 -7.55 -15.42 -15.28
CA VAL A 199 -7.24 -14.30 -14.36
C VAL A 199 -5.84 -13.75 -14.59
N ALA A 200 -4.83 -14.60 -14.78
CA ALA A 200 -3.44 -14.17 -15.00
C ALA A 200 -3.30 -13.34 -16.29
N LYS A 201 -3.96 -13.73 -17.38
CA LYS A 201 -3.94 -12.95 -18.64
C LYS A 201 -4.64 -11.61 -18.48
N ILE A 202 -5.77 -11.59 -17.77
CA ILE A 202 -6.54 -10.35 -17.53
C ILE A 202 -5.71 -9.39 -16.67
N LEU A 203 -5.08 -9.88 -15.60
CA LEU A 203 -4.19 -9.08 -14.75
C LEU A 203 -2.99 -8.55 -15.53
N THR A 204 -2.40 -9.39 -16.39
CA THR A 204 -1.29 -8.95 -17.25
C THR A 204 -1.75 -7.82 -18.17
N MET A 205 -2.87 -7.98 -18.87
CA MET A 205 -3.44 -6.92 -19.71
C MET A 205 -3.75 -5.66 -18.91
N ALA A 206 -4.41 -5.80 -17.76
CA ALA A 206 -4.74 -4.68 -16.89
C ALA A 206 -3.50 -3.92 -16.41
N SER A 207 -2.40 -4.63 -16.11
CA SER A 207 -1.15 -4.00 -15.69
C SER A 207 -0.49 -3.19 -16.81
N LEU A 208 -0.63 -3.61 -18.07
CA LEU A 208 -0.19 -2.82 -19.23
C LEU A 208 -1.05 -1.55 -19.37
N VAL A 209 -2.36 -1.69 -19.33
CA VAL A 209 -3.29 -0.55 -19.41
C VAL A 209 -3.06 0.45 -18.29
N GLU A 210 -2.84 -0.05 -17.05
CA GLU A 210 -2.59 0.79 -15.87
C GLU A 210 -1.35 1.68 -16.01
N THR A 211 -0.31 1.15 -16.65
CA THR A 211 0.96 1.86 -16.78
C THR A 211 1.03 2.79 -18.00
N GLU A 212 0.13 2.65 -18.98
CA GLU A 212 0.10 3.48 -20.19
C GLU A 212 -0.69 4.78 -19.99
N THR A 213 -1.79 4.76 -19.24
CA THR A 213 -2.60 5.96 -19.07
C THR A 213 -3.17 6.11 -17.67
N GLY A 214 -3.13 7.34 -17.14
CA GLY A 214 -3.84 7.74 -15.93
C GLY A 214 -5.29 8.21 -16.20
N ILE A 215 -5.72 8.31 -17.46
CA ILE A 215 -7.02 8.83 -17.85
C ILE A 215 -8.02 7.69 -17.99
N ASP A 216 -9.05 7.67 -17.13
CA ASP A 216 -10.02 6.58 -17.07
C ASP A 216 -10.74 6.34 -18.39
N SER A 217 -11.11 7.41 -19.14
CA SER A 217 -11.79 7.30 -20.44
C SER A 217 -10.90 6.70 -21.54
N GLU A 218 -9.58 6.80 -21.41
CA GLU A 218 -8.65 6.23 -22.38
C GLU A 218 -8.31 4.76 -22.09
N ARG A 219 -8.46 4.28 -20.85
CA ARG A 219 -8.12 2.91 -20.46
C ARG A 219 -8.78 1.86 -21.36
N VAL A 220 -10.05 2.06 -21.71
CA VAL A 220 -10.79 1.14 -22.61
C VAL A 220 -10.29 1.20 -24.07
N LEU A 221 -9.78 2.36 -24.51
CA LEU A 221 -9.18 2.54 -25.84
C LEU A 221 -7.79 1.91 -25.91
N VAL A 222 -6.94 2.13 -24.91
CA VAL A 222 -5.60 1.50 -24.79
C VAL A 222 -5.77 -0.03 -24.72
N SER A 223 -6.69 -0.50 -23.90
CA SER A 223 -7.02 -1.93 -23.81
C SER A 223 -7.43 -2.49 -25.16
N GLN A 224 -8.28 -1.78 -25.90
CA GLN A 224 -8.72 -2.20 -27.24
C GLN A 224 -7.54 -2.28 -28.22
N VAL A 225 -6.61 -1.31 -28.21
CA VAL A 225 -5.42 -1.36 -29.07
C VAL A 225 -4.60 -2.62 -28.76
N PHE A 226 -4.34 -2.92 -27.50
CA PHE A 226 -3.60 -4.12 -27.12
C PHE A 226 -4.33 -5.41 -27.50
N HIS A 227 -5.63 -5.52 -27.23
CA HIS A 227 -6.42 -6.67 -27.65
C HIS A 227 -6.41 -6.86 -29.18
N ARG A 228 -6.49 -5.79 -29.95
CA ARG A 228 -6.41 -5.85 -31.41
C ARG A 228 -5.04 -6.28 -31.89
N ARG A 229 -3.96 -5.71 -31.33
CA ARG A 229 -2.58 -6.12 -31.64
C ARG A 229 -2.36 -7.61 -31.36
N LEU A 230 -2.81 -8.11 -30.20
CA LEU A 230 -2.76 -9.55 -29.90
C LEU A 230 -3.51 -10.40 -30.92
N LYS A 231 -4.72 -9.97 -31.30
CA LYS A 231 -5.58 -10.71 -32.25
C LYS A 231 -4.93 -10.86 -33.63
N ILE A 232 -4.17 -9.88 -34.10
CA ILE A 232 -3.53 -9.89 -35.41
C ILE A 232 -2.05 -10.31 -35.38
N GLY A 233 -1.55 -10.72 -34.19
CA GLY A 233 -0.13 -11.10 -34.03
C GLY A 233 0.83 -9.91 -34.16
N TYR A 234 0.40 -8.69 -33.81
CA TYR A 234 1.24 -7.50 -33.82
C TYR A 234 1.94 -7.34 -32.45
N PRO A 235 3.22 -6.92 -32.39
CA PRO A 235 3.90 -6.71 -31.13
C PRO A 235 3.23 -5.60 -30.32
N LEU A 236 3.18 -5.77 -28.97
CA LEU A 236 2.50 -4.79 -28.11
C LEU A 236 3.27 -3.47 -28.02
N GLN A 237 4.61 -3.51 -28.05
CA GLN A 237 5.49 -2.33 -28.01
C GLN A 237 5.13 -1.37 -26.88
N CYS A 238 4.99 -1.92 -25.67
CA CYS A 238 4.62 -1.22 -24.47
C CYS A 238 5.89 -0.88 -23.67
N ASP A 239 6.27 0.39 -23.62
CA ASP A 239 7.46 0.89 -22.94
C ASP A 239 7.56 0.44 -21.47
N PRO A 240 6.48 0.49 -20.67
CA PRO A 240 6.49 0.02 -19.29
C PRO A 240 6.97 -1.42 -19.11
N THR A 241 6.80 -2.29 -20.09
CA THR A 241 7.29 -3.67 -20.01
C THR A 241 8.80 -3.76 -20.05
N VAL A 242 9.46 -2.85 -20.78
CA VAL A 242 10.91 -2.73 -20.83
C VAL A 242 11.45 -2.12 -19.54
N ILE A 243 10.79 -1.08 -19.02
CA ILE A 243 11.12 -0.44 -17.73
C ILE A 243 11.05 -1.48 -16.59
N TYR A 244 9.99 -2.28 -16.56
CA TYR A 244 9.84 -3.37 -15.58
C TYR A 244 10.97 -4.41 -15.70
N ALA A 245 11.30 -4.82 -16.93
CA ALA A 245 12.36 -5.78 -17.20
C ALA A 245 13.74 -5.29 -16.75
N LEU A 246 14.02 -4.00 -16.89
CA LEU A 246 15.26 -3.35 -16.41
C LEU A 246 15.30 -3.19 -14.89
N GLY A 247 14.17 -3.38 -14.20
CA GLY A 247 14.08 -3.16 -12.74
C GLY A 247 14.16 -1.69 -12.34
N GLU A 248 14.06 -0.79 -13.28
CA GLU A 248 14.15 0.66 -13.12
C GLU A 248 12.79 1.27 -12.79
N THR A 249 12.78 2.37 -12.08
CA THR A 249 11.53 2.99 -11.65
C THR A 249 11.22 4.32 -12.30
N LYS A 250 12.11 4.94 -13.05
CA LYS A 250 11.80 6.20 -13.75
C LYS A 250 12.98 6.70 -14.60
N ARG A 251 13.02 6.33 -15.87
CA ARG A 251 13.76 7.10 -16.86
C ARG A 251 13.08 6.98 -18.23
N ALA A 252 13.28 7.95 -19.09
CA ALA A 252 12.94 7.78 -20.49
C ALA A 252 13.78 6.64 -21.08
N LEU A 253 13.14 5.76 -21.85
CA LEU A 253 13.84 4.69 -22.55
C LEU A 253 14.70 5.24 -23.68
N GLY A 254 15.95 4.81 -23.74
CA GLY A 254 16.82 5.01 -24.89
C GLY A 254 16.61 3.92 -25.96
N HIS A 255 17.12 4.16 -27.15
CA HIS A 255 17.02 3.19 -28.27
C HIS A 255 17.63 1.82 -27.93
N ASP A 256 18.70 1.78 -27.13
CA ASP A 256 19.34 0.53 -26.72
C ASP A 256 18.57 -0.24 -25.67
N ASP A 257 17.77 0.46 -24.84
CA ASP A 257 16.90 -0.21 -23.86
C ASP A 257 15.82 -1.06 -24.54
N LEU A 258 15.30 -0.60 -25.68
CA LEU A 258 14.32 -1.36 -26.46
C LEU A 258 14.88 -2.70 -27.00
N LYS A 259 16.19 -2.85 -27.05
CA LYS A 259 16.88 -4.09 -27.44
C LYS A 259 17.20 -5.01 -26.25
N PHE A 260 16.84 -4.59 -25.00
CA PHE A 260 17.12 -5.38 -23.81
C PHE A 260 16.42 -6.75 -23.88
N ARG A 261 17.19 -7.82 -23.83
CA ARG A 261 16.67 -9.19 -23.92
C ARG A 261 16.03 -9.61 -22.61
N SER A 262 14.71 -9.64 -22.59
CA SER A 262 13.89 -10.12 -21.49
C SER A 262 12.59 -10.72 -22.04
N PRO A 263 12.03 -11.75 -21.42
CA PRO A 263 10.69 -12.25 -21.76
C PRO A 263 9.60 -11.19 -21.61
N TYR A 264 9.82 -10.16 -20.79
CA TYR A 264 8.90 -9.04 -20.60
C TYR A 264 8.99 -7.99 -21.72
N ASN A 265 10.06 -7.93 -22.51
CA ASN A 265 10.21 -6.92 -23.55
C ASN A 265 9.24 -7.19 -24.71
N THR A 266 8.15 -6.44 -24.78
CA THR A 266 7.11 -6.58 -25.82
C THR A 266 7.45 -5.94 -27.16
N TYR A 267 8.64 -5.38 -27.31
CA TYR A 267 9.24 -5.03 -28.61
C TYR A 267 9.88 -6.24 -29.31
N LEU A 268 10.41 -7.18 -28.50
CA LEU A 268 11.11 -8.36 -28.99
C LEU A 268 10.27 -9.64 -28.94
N ASN A 269 9.27 -9.67 -28.08
CA ASN A 269 8.43 -10.86 -27.88
C ASN A 269 6.99 -10.53 -28.24
N TYR A 270 6.37 -11.41 -29.02
CA TYR A 270 4.96 -11.31 -29.40
C TYR A 270 4.06 -11.85 -28.29
N GLY A 271 2.85 -11.30 -28.22
CA GLY A 271 1.89 -11.71 -27.21
C GLY A 271 2.01 -10.94 -25.90
N LEU A 272 1.28 -11.42 -24.88
CA LEU A 272 1.40 -10.87 -23.53
C LEU A 272 2.74 -11.27 -22.89
N PRO A 273 3.32 -10.40 -22.03
CA PRO A 273 4.47 -10.79 -21.23
C PRO A 273 4.12 -11.94 -20.27
N PRO A 274 5.11 -12.60 -19.63
CA PRO A 274 4.88 -13.78 -18.77
C PRO A 274 3.96 -13.54 -17.57
N GLY A 275 3.76 -12.29 -17.16
CA GLY A 275 2.91 -11.90 -16.05
C GLY A 275 2.72 -10.40 -15.97
N PRO A 276 1.95 -9.92 -14.97
CA PRO A 276 1.74 -8.50 -14.72
C PRO A 276 3.06 -7.76 -14.44
N ILE A 277 3.09 -6.47 -14.78
CA ILE A 277 4.24 -5.57 -14.53
C ILE A 277 3.99 -4.60 -13.38
N CYS A 278 2.79 -4.59 -12.83
CA CYS A 278 2.40 -3.81 -11.65
C CYS A 278 1.10 -4.37 -11.07
N ASN A 279 0.64 -3.80 -9.97
CA ASN A 279 -0.67 -4.08 -9.38
C ASN A 279 -1.70 -3.06 -9.89
N PRO A 280 -2.62 -3.48 -10.78
CA PRO A 280 -3.58 -2.58 -11.41
C PRO A 280 -4.73 -2.21 -10.49
N GLY A 281 -5.30 -1.03 -10.70
CA GLY A 281 -6.53 -0.58 -10.06
C GLY A 281 -7.80 -1.17 -10.69
N LYS A 282 -8.94 -0.85 -10.08
CA LYS A 282 -10.26 -1.34 -10.51
C LYS A 282 -10.62 -0.88 -11.94
N ALA A 283 -10.24 0.34 -12.32
CA ALA A 283 -10.53 0.89 -13.64
C ALA A 283 -9.79 0.14 -14.76
N ALA A 284 -8.50 -0.16 -14.56
CA ALA A 284 -7.70 -0.92 -15.52
C ALA A 284 -8.17 -2.38 -15.63
N LEU A 285 -8.58 -3.02 -14.52
CA LEU A 285 -9.17 -4.36 -14.53
C LEU A 285 -10.46 -4.40 -15.35
N LYS A 286 -11.35 -3.42 -15.16
CA LYS A 286 -12.58 -3.31 -15.94
C LYS A 286 -12.31 -3.06 -17.44
N ALA A 287 -11.32 -2.22 -17.76
CA ALA A 287 -10.94 -1.94 -19.13
C ALA A 287 -10.31 -3.17 -19.82
N ALA A 288 -9.54 -3.98 -19.09
CA ALA A 288 -8.98 -5.22 -19.61
C ALA A 288 -10.05 -6.28 -19.95
N LEU A 289 -11.13 -6.32 -19.17
CA LEU A 289 -12.28 -7.21 -19.40
C LEU A 289 -13.20 -6.70 -20.50
N ASN A 290 -13.39 -5.39 -20.60
CA ASN A 290 -14.37 -4.75 -21.48
C ASN A 290 -13.68 -3.66 -22.31
N PRO A 291 -12.84 -4.02 -23.31
CA PRO A 291 -12.21 -3.06 -24.19
C PRO A 291 -13.23 -2.33 -25.06
N ALA A 292 -12.92 -1.12 -25.51
CA ALA A 292 -13.77 -0.38 -26.45
C ALA A 292 -13.91 -1.14 -27.78
N SER A 293 -14.99 -0.84 -28.50
CA SER A 293 -15.22 -1.39 -29.86
C SER A 293 -14.77 -0.40 -30.92
N THR A 294 -13.44 -0.29 -31.14
CA THR A 294 -12.84 0.61 -32.14
C THR A 294 -11.89 -0.15 -33.07
N LYS A 295 -11.36 0.56 -34.06
CA LYS A 295 -10.38 0.00 -35.02
C LYS A 295 -8.95 0.52 -34.80
N TYR A 296 -8.69 1.19 -33.67
CA TYR A 296 -7.36 1.74 -33.41
C TYR A 296 -6.28 0.65 -33.26
N LEU A 297 -5.10 0.93 -33.77
CA LEU A 297 -3.89 0.09 -33.67
C LEU A 297 -2.71 0.85 -33.05
N TYR A 298 -2.78 2.17 -33.03
CA TYR A 298 -1.70 3.05 -32.59
C TYR A 298 -2.24 4.12 -31.67
N PHE A 299 -1.41 4.57 -30.74
CA PHE A 299 -1.64 5.77 -29.94
C PHE A 299 -0.30 6.49 -29.69
N VAL A 300 -0.35 7.78 -29.52
CA VAL A 300 0.81 8.63 -29.20
C VAL A 300 0.38 9.67 -28.16
N ALA A 301 1.25 9.96 -27.20
CA ALA A 301 0.99 11.00 -26.19
C ALA A 301 0.80 12.38 -26.88
N ASN A 302 -0.26 13.10 -26.49
CA ASN A 302 -0.62 14.39 -27.08
C ASN A 302 0.11 15.60 -26.48
N GLY A 303 0.92 15.37 -25.43
CA GLY A 303 1.61 16.42 -24.68
C GLY A 303 0.83 16.99 -23.50
N ASP A 304 -0.48 16.81 -23.44
CA ASP A 304 -1.39 17.29 -22.39
C ASP A 304 -1.78 16.19 -21.38
N GLY A 305 -1.02 15.09 -21.38
CA GLY A 305 -1.23 13.94 -20.49
C GLY A 305 -2.17 12.87 -21.04
N GLY A 306 -2.77 13.06 -22.23
CA GLY A 306 -3.62 12.10 -22.94
C GLY A 306 -2.96 11.57 -24.21
N HIS A 307 -3.76 10.83 -25.01
CA HIS A 307 -3.29 10.17 -26.23
C HIS A 307 -4.17 10.49 -27.45
N ILE A 308 -3.53 10.49 -28.62
CA ILE A 308 -4.20 10.51 -29.94
C ILE A 308 -4.15 9.09 -30.48
N PHE A 309 -5.32 8.55 -30.82
CA PHE A 309 -5.50 7.19 -31.32
C PHE A 309 -5.62 7.18 -32.84
N SER A 310 -5.01 6.21 -33.51
CA SER A 310 -4.98 6.07 -34.96
C SER A 310 -5.23 4.64 -35.39
N GLU A 311 -5.92 4.47 -36.55
CA GLU A 311 -6.20 3.15 -37.13
C GLU A 311 -5.03 2.63 -37.99
N THR A 312 -4.28 3.54 -38.64
CA THR A 312 -3.21 3.21 -39.57
C THR A 312 -1.88 3.84 -39.15
N LEU A 313 -0.77 3.23 -39.57
CA LEU A 313 0.56 3.74 -39.32
C LEU A 313 0.76 5.14 -39.96
N ASP A 314 0.18 5.38 -41.13
CA ASP A 314 0.29 6.70 -41.79
C ASP A 314 -0.42 7.81 -41.01
N GLN A 315 -1.59 7.51 -40.42
CA GLN A 315 -2.25 8.45 -39.52
C GLN A 315 -1.39 8.71 -38.27
N HIS A 316 -0.89 7.67 -37.66
CA HIS A 316 -0.02 7.77 -36.48
C HIS A 316 1.24 8.61 -36.75
N ASN A 317 1.93 8.36 -37.86
CA ASN A 317 3.12 9.11 -38.25
C ASN A 317 2.80 10.60 -38.51
N ARG A 318 1.64 10.91 -39.11
CA ARG A 318 1.20 12.30 -39.30
C ARG A 318 1.00 13.02 -37.96
N GLU A 319 0.38 12.35 -36.99
CA GLU A 319 0.18 12.92 -35.65
C GLU A 319 1.52 13.14 -34.93
N ILE A 320 2.45 12.18 -34.98
CA ILE A 320 3.80 12.37 -34.43
C ILE A 320 4.50 13.59 -35.05
N TYR A 321 4.40 13.75 -36.38
CA TYR A 321 5.01 14.89 -37.05
C TYR A 321 4.36 16.22 -36.64
N ARG A 322 3.04 16.26 -36.54
CA ARG A 322 2.29 17.42 -36.07
C ARG A 322 2.71 17.84 -34.67
N LEU A 323 2.73 16.90 -33.72
CA LEU A 323 3.11 17.14 -32.33
C LEU A 323 4.58 17.63 -32.19
N LYS A 324 5.50 17.07 -32.97
CA LYS A 324 6.89 17.54 -33.00
C LYS A 324 7.02 18.98 -33.46
N LYS A 325 6.21 19.40 -34.44
CA LYS A 325 6.22 20.77 -34.95
C LYS A 325 5.63 21.76 -33.93
N GLU A 326 4.56 21.38 -33.24
CA GLU A 326 3.92 22.19 -32.19
C GLU A 326 4.86 22.40 -30.98
N ASN A 327 5.62 21.39 -30.59
CA ASN A 327 6.59 21.47 -29.48
C ASN A 327 7.89 22.25 -29.81
N GLN A 328 8.09 22.66 -31.06
CA GLN A 328 9.24 23.45 -31.50
C GLN A 328 8.91 24.98 -31.64
N GLN A 329 7.65 25.33 -31.47
CA GLN A 329 7.17 26.71 -31.45
C GLN A 329 6.97 27.22 -30.02
#